data_19fddce7957c99c552574526c8aa4b47
#
_entry.id   19fddce7957c99c552574526c8aa4b47
#
_cell.length_a   1.000
_cell.length_b   1.000
_cell.length_c   1.000
_cell.angle_alpha   90.00
_cell.angle_beta   90.00
_cell.angle_gamma   90.00
#
_symmetry.space_group_name_H-M   'P 1'
#
loop_
_entity.id
_entity.type
_entity.pdbx_description
1 polymer ?
#
loop_
_entity_poly.entity_id
_entity_poly.type
_entity_poly.pdbx_seq_one_letter_code
_entity_poly.pdbx_strand_id
1 'polypeptide(L)'
;MPTSTSAVSPSDYAKLDSDTIQYKLDTSLSRPQLNADGGFRHFLGVEGMSRAQLEAIIHKAETFFDDNGQLINRPELDGCTVMNLFFEPSTRTRTTFEVAEKRLGANVLNIDIARSSTKKGESLRDTLWNLQAMAADIFVVRHSASGAAHFMATEVTPDIAIINGGDGWHGHPTQGMLDMLTIHREAPRPFSELSVAIVGDIKHSRVARSDISALQTLGVKDIRVIAPRTLLPRAWSVLA
;
A
#
# COMPACT_ATOMS: atom_id res chain seq x y z
N MET A 1 -4.69 20.34 29.76
CA MET A 1 -5.68 19.27 29.59
C MET A 1 -5.67 18.86 28.13
N PRO A 2 -5.28 17.65 27.77
CA PRO A 2 -5.31 17.21 26.38
C PRO A 2 -6.72 16.84 25.99
N THR A 3 -7.19 17.40 24.89
CA THR A 3 -8.48 17.10 24.25
C THR A 3 -8.50 15.67 23.75
N SER A 4 -9.48 14.90 24.20
CA SER A 4 -9.73 13.52 23.79
C SER A 4 -10.00 13.45 22.28
N THR A 5 -9.14 12.80 21.52
CA THR A 5 -9.44 12.31 20.19
C THR A 5 -10.42 11.15 20.33
N SER A 6 -11.67 11.38 19.97
CA SER A 6 -12.69 10.32 19.90
C SER A 6 -12.27 9.30 18.84
N ALA A 7 -11.99 8.09 19.25
CA ALA A 7 -11.79 6.96 18.36
C ALA A 7 -13.05 6.74 17.51
N VAL A 8 -12.91 6.68 16.20
CA VAL A 8 -13.97 6.37 15.24
C VAL A 8 -14.44 4.93 15.49
N SER A 9 -15.72 4.71 15.67
CA SER A 9 -16.31 3.41 15.99
C SER A 9 -16.28 2.49 14.75
N PRO A 10 -16.09 1.16 14.92
CA PRO A 10 -16.17 0.21 13.81
C PRO A 10 -17.49 0.22 13.03
N SER A 11 -18.58 0.66 13.66
CA SER A 11 -19.89 0.83 13.01
C SER A 11 -19.93 2.00 12.03
N ASP A 12 -19.00 2.95 12.12
CA ASP A 12 -18.94 4.12 11.24
C ASP A 12 -18.33 3.78 9.88
N TYR A 13 -17.50 2.72 9.80
CA TYR A 13 -16.93 2.23 8.55
C TYR A 13 -17.93 1.49 7.66
N ALA A 14 -18.99 0.91 8.24
CA ALA A 14 -20.02 0.18 7.49
C ALA A 14 -21.06 1.11 6.82
N LYS A 15 -21.06 2.41 7.12
CA LYS A 15 -22.01 3.41 6.61
C LYS A 15 -21.43 4.42 5.63
N LEU A 16 -20.17 4.29 5.26
CA LEU A 16 -19.56 5.18 4.28
C LEU A 16 -20.07 4.82 2.89
N ASP A 17 -21.07 5.57 2.44
CA ASP A 17 -21.54 5.58 1.06
C ASP A 17 -20.36 5.89 0.14
N SER A 18 -20.14 5.03 -0.85
CA SER A 18 -19.02 5.08 -1.79
C SER A 18 -18.92 6.38 -2.58
N ASP A 19 -19.95 7.21 -2.56
CA ASP A 19 -20.04 8.46 -3.33
C ASP A 19 -19.65 9.72 -2.52
N THR A 20 -19.41 9.61 -1.19
CA THR A 20 -19.20 10.78 -0.31
C THR A 20 -17.85 10.75 0.43
N ILE A 21 -16.87 9.97 -0.01
CA ILE A 21 -15.53 10.02 0.58
C ILE A 21 -14.85 11.31 0.12
N GLN A 22 -15.13 12.37 0.83
CA GLN A 22 -14.39 13.63 0.75
C GLN A 22 -13.03 13.41 1.44
N TYR A 23 -12.03 12.96 0.69
CA TYR A 23 -10.65 12.91 1.16
C TYR A 23 -10.19 14.34 1.43
N LYS A 24 -10.36 14.81 2.64
CA LYS A 24 -9.40 15.76 3.19
C LYS A 24 -8.10 14.98 3.31
N LEU A 25 -7.10 15.36 2.54
CA LEU A 25 -5.71 14.97 2.76
C LEU A 25 -5.35 15.43 4.18
N ASP A 26 -5.65 14.60 5.17
CA ASP A 26 -5.23 14.82 6.53
C ASP A 26 -3.77 14.37 6.58
N THR A 27 -2.86 15.33 6.69
CA THR A 27 -1.43 15.07 6.91
C THR A 27 -1.18 14.20 8.15
N SER A 28 -2.20 13.97 8.99
CA SER A 28 -2.17 12.99 10.09
C SER A 28 -2.13 11.54 9.60
N LEU A 29 -2.59 11.23 8.38
CA LEU A 29 -2.57 9.88 7.81
C LEU A 29 -1.16 9.39 7.47
N SER A 30 -0.16 10.29 7.34
CA SER A 30 1.24 9.89 7.17
C SER A 30 1.89 9.43 8.48
N ARG A 31 1.33 9.79 9.64
CA ARG A 31 1.93 9.50 10.96
C ARG A 31 2.07 8.02 11.27
N PRO A 32 1.12 7.12 10.96
CA PRO A 32 1.34 5.70 11.23
C PRO A 32 2.40 5.07 10.30
N GLN A 33 2.72 5.66 9.15
CA GLN A 33 3.72 5.09 8.23
C GLN A 33 5.15 5.32 8.69
N LEU A 34 5.40 6.38 9.46
CA LEU A 34 6.74 6.80 9.82
C LEU A 34 6.98 6.65 11.34
N ASN A 35 8.20 6.32 11.70
CA ASN A 35 8.70 6.42 13.06
C ASN A 35 8.92 7.89 13.44
N ALA A 36 9.19 8.12 14.72
CA ALA A 36 9.48 9.46 15.25
C ALA A 36 10.75 10.11 14.62
N ASP A 37 11.66 9.30 14.12
CA ASP A 37 12.89 9.71 13.41
C ASP A 37 12.67 9.93 11.90
N GLY A 38 11.45 9.72 11.39
CA GLY A 38 11.10 9.84 9.98
C GLY A 38 11.40 8.60 9.13
N GLY A 39 11.91 7.53 9.72
CA GLY A 39 12.08 6.23 9.05
C GLY A 39 10.75 5.52 8.83
N PHE A 40 10.72 4.59 7.86
CA PHE A 40 9.53 3.79 7.60
C PHE A 40 9.28 2.78 8.72
N ARG A 41 8.04 2.73 9.19
CA ARG A 41 7.50 1.67 10.03
C ARG A 41 6.53 0.81 9.27
N HIS A 42 5.62 1.43 8.53
CA HIS A 42 4.62 0.76 7.70
C HIS A 42 4.68 1.32 6.28
N PHE A 43 4.14 0.59 5.31
CA PHE A 43 3.92 1.09 3.95
C PHE A 43 2.44 0.97 3.60
N LEU A 44 1.67 2.01 3.91
CA LEU A 44 0.20 2.00 3.84
C LEU A 44 -0.35 2.70 2.60
N GLY A 45 0.33 3.73 2.12
CA GLY A 45 -0.04 4.54 0.96
C GLY A 45 1.15 5.31 0.42
N VAL A 46 0.99 5.92 -0.75
CA VAL A 46 1.95 6.86 -1.35
C VAL A 46 1.64 8.29 -0.93
N GLU A 47 0.40 8.54 -0.56
CA GLU A 47 -0.08 9.84 -0.10
C GLU A 47 0.67 10.27 1.16
N GLY A 48 1.11 11.54 1.18
CA GLY A 48 1.86 12.11 2.30
C GLY A 48 3.34 11.72 2.36
N MET A 49 3.83 10.91 1.42
CA MET A 49 5.26 10.65 1.26
C MET A 49 5.96 11.79 0.55
N SER A 50 7.20 12.06 0.94
CA SER A 50 8.04 13.02 0.24
C SER A 50 8.65 12.41 -1.03
N ARG A 51 9.03 13.28 -1.96
CA ARG A 51 9.77 12.88 -3.16
C ARG A 51 11.03 12.06 -2.82
N ALA A 52 11.80 12.51 -1.85
CA ALA A 52 13.02 11.83 -1.42
C ALA A 52 12.76 10.40 -0.91
N GLN A 53 11.63 10.17 -0.23
CA GLN A 53 11.24 8.84 0.24
C GLN A 53 10.87 7.92 -0.93
N LEU A 54 10.11 8.40 -1.93
CA LEU A 54 9.78 7.61 -3.12
C LEU A 54 11.03 7.30 -3.95
N GLU A 55 11.90 8.28 -4.17
CA GLU A 55 13.18 8.08 -4.86
C GLU A 55 14.07 7.07 -4.11
N ALA A 56 14.12 7.11 -2.79
CA ALA A 56 14.86 6.13 -1.98
C ALA A 56 14.36 4.70 -2.17
N ILE A 57 13.02 4.50 -2.28
CA ILE A 57 12.43 3.19 -2.56
C ILE A 57 12.85 2.72 -3.97
N ILE A 58 12.76 3.60 -4.99
CA ILE A 58 13.17 3.27 -6.37
C ILE A 58 14.65 2.89 -6.41
N HIS A 59 15.53 3.71 -5.82
CA HIS A 59 16.96 3.44 -5.76
C HIS A 59 17.26 2.13 -5.00
N LYS A 60 16.58 1.87 -3.89
CA LYS A 60 16.74 0.60 -3.18
C LYS A 60 16.30 -0.58 -4.07
N ALA A 61 15.20 -0.46 -4.79
CA ALA A 61 14.72 -1.50 -5.70
C ALA A 61 15.73 -1.78 -6.82
N GLU A 62 16.40 -0.76 -7.37
CA GLU A 62 17.46 -0.94 -8.37
C GLU A 62 18.62 -1.81 -7.86
N THR A 63 18.94 -1.76 -6.57
CA THR A 63 20.02 -2.58 -6.00
C THR A 63 19.75 -4.09 -6.01
N PHE A 64 18.52 -4.52 -6.32
CA PHE A 64 18.16 -5.93 -6.45
C PHE A 64 18.34 -6.48 -7.87
N PHE A 65 18.87 -5.69 -8.78
CA PHE A 65 19.24 -6.16 -10.13
C PHE A 65 20.76 -6.19 -10.28
N ASP A 66 21.25 -7.17 -11.03
CA ASP A 66 22.65 -7.22 -11.47
C ASP A 66 22.86 -6.35 -12.73
N ASP A 67 24.11 -6.29 -13.21
CA ASP A 67 24.48 -5.53 -14.41
C ASP A 67 23.79 -6.01 -15.70
N ASN A 68 23.24 -7.22 -15.70
CA ASN A 68 22.46 -7.78 -16.80
C ASN A 68 20.95 -7.57 -16.63
N GLY A 69 20.52 -6.84 -15.59
CA GLY A 69 19.12 -6.60 -15.26
C GLY A 69 18.39 -7.82 -14.67
N GLN A 70 19.13 -8.83 -14.19
CA GLN A 70 18.54 -10.00 -13.54
C GLN A 70 18.40 -9.77 -12.05
N LEU A 71 17.27 -10.27 -11.48
CA LEU A 71 17.03 -10.20 -10.05
C LEU A 71 18.03 -11.07 -9.27
N ILE A 72 18.69 -10.47 -8.29
CA ILE A 72 19.57 -11.15 -7.35
C ILE A 72 18.87 -11.46 -6.03
N ASN A 73 19.24 -12.57 -5.41
CA ASN A 73 18.76 -12.90 -4.07
C ASN A 73 19.62 -12.15 -3.04
N ARG A 74 18.93 -11.55 -2.05
CA ARG A 74 19.59 -10.88 -0.92
C ARG A 74 18.89 -11.28 0.38
N PRO A 75 19.57 -11.82 1.37
CA PRO A 75 18.97 -12.28 2.62
C PRO A 75 18.73 -11.11 3.59
N GLU A 76 18.15 -10.01 3.13
CA GLU A 76 17.91 -8.80 3.95
C GLU A 76 16.80 -9.01 4.99
N LEU A 77 15.96 -10.05 4.84
CA LEU A 77 14.92 -10.45 5.77
C LEU A 77 15.20 -11.82 6.41
N ASP A 78 16.48 -12.23 6.45
CA ASP A 78 16.85 -13.48 7.11
C ASP A 78 16.45 -13.46 8.59
N GLY A 79 15.76 -14.49 9.03
CA GLY A 79 15.18 -14.60 10.38
C GLY A 79 13.83 -13.87 10.56
N CYS A 80 13.40 -13.00 9.64
CA CYS A 80 12.10 -12.35 9.74
C CYS A 80 10.95 -13.28 9.30
N THR A 81 9.82 -13.20 9.98
CA THR A 81 8.58 -13.89 9.63
C THR A 81 7.61 -12.93 8.97
N VAL A 82 7.28 -13.18 7.71
CA VAL A 82 6.29 -12.43 6.94
C VAL A 82 5.01 -13.22 6.81
N MET A 83 3.88 -12.64 7.21
CA MET A 83 2.57 -13.24 7.06
C MET A 83 1.74 -12.50 6.01
N ASN A 84 1.38 -13.21 4.94
CA ASN A 84 0.52 -12.72 3.88
C ASN A 84 -0.95 -12.91 4.25
N LEU A 85 -1.66 -11.82 4.53
CA LEU A 85 -3.06 -11.76 4.95
C LEU A 85 -3.94 -11.30 3.79
N PHE A 86 -4.40 -12.25 2.98
CA PHE A 86 -5.22 -11.96 1.81
C PHE A 86 -6.69 -12.25 2.09
N PHE A 87 -7.48 -11.21 2.30
CA PHE A 87 -8.94 -11.26 2.48
C PHE A 87 -9.70 -11.22 1.15
N GLU A 88 -9.01 -10.88 0.05
CA GLU A 88 -9.50 -10.94 -1.32
C GLU A 88 -8.71 -11.97 -2.13
N PRO A 89 -9.35 -12.73 -3.02
CA PRO A 89 -8.63 -13.60 -3.97
C PRO A 89 -7.70 -12.76 -4.85
N SER A 90 -6.42 -13.06 -4.84
CA SER A 90 -5.44 -12.43 -5.72
C SER A 90 -4.22 -13.33 -5.91
N THR A 91 -4.26 -14.17 -6.92
CA THR A 91 -3.16 -15.11 -7.22
C THR A 91 -1.88 -14.34 -7.56
N ARG A 92 -1.96 -13.36 -8.46
CA ARG A 92 -0.76 -12.60 -8.90
C ARG A 92 -0.09 -11.88 -7.73
N THR A 93 -0.82 -11.04 -7.01
CA THR A 93 -0.23 -10.24 -5.91
C THR A 93 0.34 -11.13 -4.83
N ARG A 94 -0.39 -12.16 -4.39
CA ARG A 94 0.11 -13.10 -3.37
C ARG A 94 1.39 -13.80 -3.81
N THR A 95 1.41 -14.34 -5.04
CA THR A 95 2.59 -15.04 -5.56
C THR A 95 3.78 -14.09 -5.71
N THR A 96 3.55 -12.84 -6.13
CA THR A 96 4.61 -11.83 -6.27
C THR A 96 5.24 -11.53 -4.91
N PHE A 97 4.44 -11.29 -3.88
CA PHE A 97 4.94 -11.08 -2.52
C PHE A 97 5.70 -12.30 -2.01
N GLU A 98 5.10 -13.49 -2.10
CA GLU A 98 5.73 -14.73 -1.65
C GLU A 98 7.10 -14.96 -2.31
N VAL A 99 7.22 -14.73 -3.62
CA VAL A 99 8.49 -14.88 -4.34
C VAL A 99 9.51 -13.83 -3.88
N ALA A 100 9.09 -12.58 -3.72
CA ALA A 100 9.97 -11.50 -3.25
C ALA A 100 10.49 -11.77 -1.84
N GLU A 101 9.61 -12.12 -0.92
CA GLU A 101 9.91 -12.42 0.48
C GLU A 101 10.91 -13.57 0.60
N LYS A 102 10.70 -14.66 -0.15
CA LYS A 102 11.62 -15.81 -0.19
C LYS A 102 12.98 -15.43 -0.76
N ARG A 103 13.04 -14.56 -1.78
CA ARG A 103 14.31 -14.04 -2.32
C ARG A 103 15.06 -13.16 -1.33
N LEU A 104 14.35 -12.54 -0.41
CA LEU A 104 14.89 -11.76 0.69
C LEU A 104 15.28 -12.61 1.92
N GLY A 105 15.05 -13.93 1.90
CA GLY A 105 15.39 -14.85 2.98
C GLY A 105 14.36 -14.94 4.09
N ALA A 106 13.15 -14.38 3.93
CA ALA A 106 12.13 -14.40 4.95
C ALA A 106 11.47 -15.78 5.14
N ASN A 107 11.01 -16.05 6.37
CA ASN A 107 10.06 -17.13 6.66
C ASN A 107 8.66 -16.67 6.23
N VAL A 108 8.10 -17.28 5.21
CA VAL A 108 6.84 -16.82 4.59
C VAL A 108 5.67 -17.71 4.97
N LEU A 109 4.62 -17.11 5.51
CA LEU A 109 3.36 -17.77 5.84
C LEU A 109 2.20 -17.12 5.07
N ASN A 110 1.52 -17.90 4.23
CA ASN A 110 0.29 -17.48 3.57
C ASN A 110 -0.92 -17.91 4.39
N ILE A 111 -1.64 -16.95 4.97
CA ILE A 111 -2.80 -17.18 5.83
C ILE A 111 -4.09 -17.04 5.00
N ASP A 112 -4.83 -18.12 4.87
CA ASP A 112 -6.16 -18.10 4.22
C ASP A 112 -7.24 -17.71 5.25
N ILE A 113 -7.40 -16.40 5.46
CA ILE A 113 -8.35 -15.87 6.44
C ILE A 113 -9.80 -16.03 5.96
N ALA A 114 -10.04 -15.97 4.65
CA ALA A 114 -11.40 -16.14 4.10
C ALA A 114 -12.01 -17.52 4.44
N ARG A 115 -11.17 -18.53 4.70
CA ARG A 115 -11.61 -19.88 5.04
C ARG A 115 -11.65 -20.19 6.54
N SER A 116 -10.86 -19.48 7.37
CA SER A 116 -10.66 -19.90 8.76
C SER A 116 -11.39 -19.05 9.81
N SER A 117 -11.24 -17.74 9.81
CA SER A 117 -11.71 -16.90 10.93
C SER A 117 -13.09 -16.27 10.71
N THR A 118 -13.45 -15.87 9.49
CA THR A 118 -14.77 -15.27 9.20
C THR A 118 -15.93 -16.25 9.44
N LYS A 119 -15.70 -17.55 9.38
CA LYS A 119 -16.71 -18.58 9.71
C LYS A 119 -16.96 -18.74 11.21
N LYS A 120 -16.07 -18.20 12.08
CA LYS A 120 -16.17 -18.32 13.55
C LYS A 120 -16.62 -17.06 14.25
N GLY A 121 -16.94 -15.97 13.51
CA GLY A 121 -17.36 -14.70 14.08
C GLY A 121 -16.23 -13.89 14.74
N GLU A 122 -14.96 -14.21 14.49
CA GLU A 122 -13.82 -13.44 14.96
C GLU A 122 -13.75 -12.09 14.24
N SER A 123 -13.45 -11.04 14.99
CA SER A 123 -13.20 -9.73 14.40
C SER A 123 -11.82 -9.67 13.74
N LEU A 124 -11.62 -8.71 12.83
CA LEU A 124 -10.31 -8.46 12.23
C LEU A 124 -9.22 -8.20 13.28
N ARG A 125 -9.60 -7.51 14.37
CA ARG A 125 -8.73 -7.23 15.51
C ARG A 125 -8.30 -8.50 16.25
N ASP A 126 -9.24 -9.40 16.55
CA ASP A 126 -8.93 -10.66 17.24
C ASP A 126 -8.01 -11.53 16.41
N THR A 127 -8.28 -11.63 15.10
CA THR A 127 -7.41 -12.36 14.16
C THR A 127 -6.00 -11.77 14.16
N LEU A 128 -5.87 -10.44 14.10
CA LEU A 128 -4.59 -9.75 14.10
C LEU A 128 -3.79 -10.02 15.38
N TRP A 129 -4.44 -9.90 16.55
CA TRP A 129 -3.80 -10.13 17.84
C TRP A 129 -3.33 -11.59 18.01
N ASN A 130 -4.11 -12.55 17.54
CA ASN A 130 -3.69 -13.95 17.53
C ASN A 130 -2.46 -14.17 16.64
N LEU A 131 -2.41 -13.56 15.45
CA LEU A 131 -1.27 -13.69 14.54
C LEU A 131 -0.01 -12.98 15.06
N GLN A 132 -0.15 -11.84 15.75
CA GLN A 132 0.97 -11.17 16.43
C GLN A 132 1.63 -12.09 17.46
N ALA A 133 0.83 -12.79 18.26
CA ALA A 133 1.32 -13.73 19.27
C ALA A 133 2.12 -14.91 18.69
N MET A 134 2.06 -15.12 17.36
CA MET A 134 2.84 -16.14 16.63
C MET A 134 4.18 -15.60 16.11
N ALA A 135 4.68 -14.48 16.66
CA ALA A 135 5.96 -13.87 16.32
C ALA A 135 6.09 -13.47 14.82
N ALA A 136 5.08 -12.77 14.31
CA ALA A 136 5.16 -12.11 13.00
C ALA A 136 5.92 -10.79 13.11
N ASP A 137 6.82 -10.52 12.15
CA ASP A 137 7.52 -9.24 12.04
C ASP A 137 6.84 -8.32 11.02
N ILE A 138 6.27 -8.90 9.96
CA ILE A 138 5.64 -8.15 8.87
C ILE A 138 4.31 -8.79 8.48
N PHE A 139 3.28 -7.96 8.35
CA PHE A 139 2.03 -8.36 7.71
C PHE A 139 1.89 -7.68 6.35
N VAL A 140 1.73 -8.47 5.29
CA VAL A 140 1.28 -7.99 3.98
C VAL A 140 -0.23 -8.16 3.90
N VAL A 141 -0.94 -7.05 3.80
CA VAL A 141 -2.41 -7.03 3.91
C VAL A 141 -3.05 -6.67 2.58
N ARG A 142 -4.00 -7.50 2.13
CA ARG A 142 -4.90 -7.18 1.02
C ARG A 142 -6.34 -7.40 1.45
N HIS A 143 -7.16 -6.35 1.36
CA HIS A 143 -8.52 -6.35 1.90
C HIS A 143 -9.52 -5.65 0.97
N SER A 144 -10.81 -6.06 1.01
CA SER A 144 -11.87 -5.43 0.23
C SER A 144 -12.33 -4.07 0.79
N ALA A 145 -12.14 -3.82 2.08
CA ALA A 145 -12.47 -2.54 2.69
C ALA A 145 -11.31 -1.55 2.58
N SER A 146 -11.61 -0.34 2.10
CA SER A 146 -10.68 0.79 2.11
C SER A 146 -10.31 1.17 3.55
N GLY A 147 -9.00 1.44 3.79
CA GLY A 147 -8.49 1.78 5.11
C GLY A 147 -8.15 0.59 6.02
N ALA A 148 -8.37 -0.65 5.58
CA ALA A 148 -8.09 -1.83 6.40
C ALA A 148 -6.62 -1.93 6.81
N ALA A 149 -5.69 -1.65 5.92
CA ALA A 149 -4.26 -1.65 6.24
C ALA A 149 -3.90 -0.56 7.27
N HIS A 150 -4.51 0.62 7.17
CA HIS A 150 -4.34 1.72 8.14
C HIS A 150 -4.89 1.33 9.51
N PHE A 151 -6.09 0.74 9.55
CA PHE A 151 -6.66 0.22 10.80
C PHE A 151 -5.73 -0.81 11.44
N MET A 152 -5.23 -1.78 10.68
CA MET A 152 -4.32 -2.79 11.22
C MET A 152 -3.01 -2.17 11.75
N ALA A 153 -2.50 -1.13 11.09
CA ALA A 153 -1.31 -0.41 11.54
C ALA A 153 -1.49 0.29 12.89
N THR A 154 -2.73 0.64 13.29
CA THR A 154 -3.03 1.19 14.62
C THR A 154 -3.19 0.13 15.70
N GLU A 155 -3.36 -1.13 15.34
CA GLU A 155 -3.66 -2.24 16.25
C GLU A 155 -2.43 -3.13 16.53
N VAL A 156 -1.38 -3.05 15.70
CA VAL A 156 -0.16 -3.83 15.87
C VAL A 156 0.81 -3.20 16.86
N THR A 157 1.61 -4.04 17.52
CA THR A 157 2.71 -3.60 18.39
C THR A 157 3.79 -2.86 17.60
N PRO A 158 4.61 -1.99 18.26
CA PRO A 158 5.59 -1.13 17.58
C PRO A 158 6.65 -1.86 16.74
N ASP A 159 6.91 -3.10 17.04
CA ASP A 159 7.88 -4.00 16.37
C ASP A 159 7.37 -4.62 15.08
N ILE A 160 6.05 -4.53 14.80
CA ILE A 160 5.44 -5.12 13.61
C ILE A 160 5.23 -4.08 12.51
N ALA A 161 5.61 -4.42 11.30
CA ALA A 161 5.35 -3.63 10.10
C ALA A 161 4.10 -4.09 9.33
N ILE A 162 3.35 -3.14 8.78
CA ILE A 162 2.23 -3.40 7.85
C ILE A 162 2.60 -2.92 6.46
N ILE A 163 2.40 -3.78 5.46
CA ILE A 163 2.51 -3.46 4.04
C ILE A 163 1.14 -3.59 3.38
N ASN A 164 0.66 -2.52 2.75
CA ASN A 164 -0.60 -2.51 2.02
C ASN A 164 -0.43 -3.13 0.62
N GLY A 165 -0.90 -4.36 0.43
CA GLY A 165 -0.97 -5.08 -0.84
C GLY A 165 -2.24 -4.80 -1.65
N GLY A 166 -2.98 -3.73 -1.29
CA GLY A 166 -4.22 -3.26 -1.92
C GLY A 166 -5.42 -3.34 -1.00
N ASP A 167 -6.06 -2.20 -0.75
CA ASP A 167 -7.23 -2.09 0.12
C ASP A 167 -8.40 -1.37 -0.57
N GLY A 168 -9.50 -2.06 -0.75
CA GLY A 168 -10.72 -1.56 -1.38
C GLY A 168 -10.47 -0.83 -2.69
N TRP A 169 -10.96 0.41 -2.78
CA TRP A 169 -10.69 1.36 -3.86
C TRP A 169 -9.68 2.44 -3.46
N HIS A 170 -9.15 2.36 -2.23
CA HIS A 170 -8.29 3.38 -1.64
C HIS A 170 -6.91 3.42 -2.32
N GLY A 171 -6.12 2.34 -2.22
CA GLY A 171 -4.77 2.34 -2.74
C GLY A 171 -4.16 0.95 -2.95
N HIS A 172 -3.09 0.94 -3.74
CA HIS A 172 -2.20 -0.20 -3.90
C HIS A 172 -0.76 0.33 -4.01
N PRO A 173 -0.19 0.83 -2.90
CA PRO A 173 1.07 1.58 -2.92
C PRO A 173 2.23 0.76 -3.48
N THR A 174 2.29 -0.54 -3.18
CA THR A 174 3.34 -1.41 -3.72
C THR A 174 3.25 -1.58 -5.23
N GLN A 175 2.03 -1.58 -5.82
CA GLN A 175 1.87 -1.57 -7.27
C GLN A 175 2.29 -0.22 -7.85
N GLY A 176 1.86 0.90 -7.22
CA GLY A 176 2.28 2.23 -7.65
C GLY A 176 3.81 2.37 -7.69
N MET A 177 4.52 1.89 -6.67
CA MET A 177 5.98 1.92 -6.67
C MET A 177 6.62 0.99 -7.71
N LEU A 178 5.99 -0.16 -8.00
CA LEU A 178 6.42 -1.05 -9.08
C LEU A 178 6.28 -0.37 -10.45
N ASP A 179 5.18 0.36 -10.66
CA ASP A 179 4.95 1.12 -11.88
C ASP A 179 5.95 2.29 -12.00
N MET A 180 6.25 2.99 -10.89
CA MET A 180 7.29 4.03 -10.87
C MET A 180 8.67 3.48 -11.19
N LEU A 181 9.04 2.32 -10.65
CA LEU A 181 10.30 1.65 -10.98
C LEU A 181 10.36 1.28 -12.47
N THR A 182 9.28 0.76 -13.02
CA THR A 182 9.17 0.41 -14.45
C THR A 182 9.36 1.66 -15.33
N ILE A 183 8.66 2.75 -15.00
CA ILE A 183 8.81 4.03 -15.73
C ILE A 183 10.25 4.55 -15.62
N HIS A 184 10.85 4.49 -14.44
CA HIS A 184 12.23 4.92 -14.22
C HIS A 184 13.22 4.17 -15.11
N ARG A 185 13.04 2.87 -15.28
CA ARG A 185 13.92 2.01 -16.08
C ARG A 185 13.71 2.15 -17.58
N GLU A 186 12.45 2.27 -18.02
CA GLU A 186 12.09 2.31 -19.45
C GLU A 186 12.17 3.73 -20.05
N ALA A 187 12.04 4.76 -19.22
CA ALA A 187 12.12 6.15 -19.65
C ALA A 187 13.35 6.84 -18.99
N PRO A 188 14.51 6.84 -19.61
CA PRO A 188 15.74 7.37 -19.02
C PRO A 188 15.77 8.92 -19.01
N ARG A 189 14.74 9.51 -18.39
CA ARG A 189 14.55 10.95 -18.20
C ARG A 189 14.01 11.20 -16.80
N PRO A 190 14.27 12.38 -16.20
CA PRO A 190 13.68 12.76 -14.93
C PRO A 190 12.14 12.73 -15.01
N PHE A 191 11.48 12.31 -13.93
CA PHE A 191 10.01 12.30 -13.85
C PHE A 191 9.38 13.67 -14.17
N SER A 192 10.06 14.77 -13.82
CA SER A 192 9.61 16.15 -14.11
C SER A 192 9.54 16.51 -15.59
N GLU A 193 10.14 15.72 -16.46
CA GLU A 193 10.15 15.90 -17.93
C GLU A 193 9.19 14.96 -18.65
N LEU A 194 8.50 14.08 -17.89
CA LEU A 194 7.57 13.11 -18.47
C LEU A 194 6.18 13.70 -18.61
N SER A 195 5.47 13.23 -19.66
CA SER A 195 4.02 13.31 -19.80
C SER A 195 3.47 11.89 -19.72
N VAL A 196 2.56 11.64 -18.77
CA VAL A 196 2.02 10.30 -18.51
C VAL A 196 0.53 10.27 -18.77
N ALA A 197 0.07 9.27 -19.51
CA ALA A 197 -1.36 9.03 -19.74
C ALA A 197 -1.80 7.72 -19.06
N ILE A 198 -2.80 7.79 -18.18
CA ILE A 198 -3.43 6.64 -17.55
C ILE A 198 -4.75 6.36 -18.27
N VAL A 199 -4.85 5.18 -18.87
CA VAL A 199 -6.00 4.83 -19.74
C VAL A 199 -6.79 3.68 -19.12
N GLY A 200 -8.09 3.84 -18.93
CA GLY A 200 -8.96 2.78 -18.44
C GLY A 200 -9.99 3.24 -17.41
N ASP A 201 -10.40 2.35 -16.51
CA ASP A 201 -11.35 2.67 -15.44
C ASP A 201 -10.63 3.41 -14.30
N ILE A 202 -10.68 4.72 -14.35
CA ILE A 202 -10.01 5.56 -13.34
C ILE A 202 -10.82 5.62 -12.04
N LYS A 203 -12.13 5.58 -12.15
CA LYS A 203 -13.05 5.72 -11.01
C LYS A 203 -12.86 4.60 -9.98
N HIS A 204 -12.68 3.37 -10.44
CA HIS A 204 -12.64 2.19 -9.59
C HIS A 204 -11.22 1.59 -9.43
N SER A 205 -10.23 2.20 -10.08
CA SER A 205 -8.84 1.73 -10.03
C SER A 205 -8.08 2.31 -8.83
N ARG A 206 -7.84 1.48 -7.82
CA ARG A 206 -6.93 1.82 -6.72
C ARG A 206 -5.48 2.01 -7.17
N VAL A 207 -5.09 1.34 -8.26
CA VAL A 207 -3.74 1.50 -8.85
C VAL A 207 -3.60 2.88 -9.46
N ALA A 208 -4.56 3.32 -10.30
CA ALA A 208 -4.53 4.66 -10.88
C ALA A 208 -4.43 5.77 -9.82
N ARG A 209 -5.06 5.60 -8.65
CA ARG A 209 -4.94 6.55 -7.53
C ARG A 209 -3.51 6.59 -6.98
N SER A 210 -2.94 5.44 -6.68
CA SER A 210 -1.55 5.35 -6.19
C SER A 210 -0.55 5.87 -7.21
N ASP A 211 -0.76 5.60 -8.52
CA ASP A 211 0.11 6.08 -9.59
C ASP A 211 0.04 7.60 -9.73
N ILE A 212 -1.16 8.19 -9.74
CA ILE A 212 -1.33 9.64 -9.81
C ILE A 212 -0.61 10.32 -8.65
N SER A 213 -0.81 9.83 -7.43
CA SER A 213 -0.17 10.38 -6.24
C SER A 213 1.36 10.25 -6.31
N ALA A 214 1.89 9.09 -6.72
CA ALA A 214 3.32 8.87 -6.88
C ALA A 214 3.93 9.77 -7.97
N LEU A 215 3.29 9.85 -9.14
CA LEU A 215 3.74 10.68 -10.26
C LEU A 215 3.78 12.17 -9.88
N GLN A 216 2.74 12.67 -9.19
CA GLN A 216 2.71 14.05 -8.70
C GLN A 216 3.83 14.31 -7.71
N THR A 217 4.03 13.42 -6.74
CA THR A 217 5.09 13.54 -5.73
C THR A 217 6.50 13.49 -6.37
N LEU A 218 6.68 12.68 -7.42
CA LEU A 218 7.93 12.61 -8.18
C LEU A 218 8.13 13.80 -9.14
N GLY A 219 7.12 14.65 -9.30
CA GLY A 219 7.22 15.92 -10.03
C GLY A 219 6.76 15.87 -11.48
N VAL A 220 6.02 14.85 -11.89
CA VAL A 220 5.37 14.82 -13.21
C VAL A 220 4.32 15.92 -13.28
N LYS A 221 4.45 16.83 -14.26
CA LYS A 221 3.56 17.99 -14.41
C LYS A 221 2.38 17.75 -15.33
N ASP A 222 2.50 16.82 -16.26
CA ASP A 222 1.48 16.51 -17.25
C ASP A 222 1.01 15.06 -17.05
N ILE A 223 -0.02 14.91 -16.24
CA ILE A 223 -0.68 13.63 -15.99
C ILE A 223 -2.07 13.69 -16.62
N ARG A 224 -2.31 12.83 -17.60
CA ARG A 224 -3.57 12.75 -18.33
C ARG A 224 -4.29 11.47 -17.99
N VAL A 225 -5.60 11.55 -17.83
CA VAL A 225 -6.46 10.38 -17.68
C VAL A 225 -7.41 10.26 -18.85
N ILE A 226 -7.53 9.08 -19.39
CA ILE A 226 -8.33 8.81 -20.59
C ILE A 226 -9.28 7.66 -20.25
N ALA A 227 -10.58 7.98 -20.16
CA ALA A 227 -11.62 7.02 -19.84
C ALA A 227 -12.98 7.47 -20.41
N PRO A 228 -13.92 6.56 -20.61
CA PRO A 228 -15.33 6.90 -20.80
C PRO A 228 -15.83 7.77 -19.63
N ARG A 229 -16.71 8.72 -19.90
CA ARG A 229 -17.21 9.68 -18.89
C ARG A 229 -17.80 8.99 -17.64
N THR A 230 -18.37 7.82 -17.78
CA THR A 230 -18.95 7.02 -16.70
C THR A 230 -17.89 6.40 -15.77
N LEU A 231 -16.65 6.26 -16.25
CA LEU A 231 -15.51 5.68 -15.55
C LEU A 231 -14.52 6.75 -15.04
N LEU A 232 -14.90 8.03 -15.14
CA LEU A 232 -14.17 9.13 -14.52
C LEU A 232 -14.81 9.49 -13.17
N PRO A 233 -14.03 9.85 -12.15
CA PRO A 233 -14.54 10.40 -10.90
C PRO A 233 -15.35 11.68 -11.15
N ARG A 234 -16.44 11.90 -10.41
CA ARG A 234 -17.25 13.12 -10.53
C ARG A 234 -16.54 14.39 -10.09
N ALA A 235 -15.64 14.27 -9.13
CA ALA A 235 -14.86 15.38 -8.58
C ALA A 235 -13.36 15.17 -8.87
N TRP A 236 -12.91 15.68 -10.01
CA TRP A 236 -11.50 15.65 -10.42
C TRP A 236 -10.57 16.48 -9.51
N SER A 237 -11.10 17.55 -8.91
CA SER A 237 -10.35 18.45 -8.01
C SER A 237 -9.82 17.76 -6.74
N VAL A 238 -10.15 16.50 -6.52
CA VAL A 238 -9.69 15.70 -5.39
C VAL A 238 -8.48 14.83 -5.75
N LEU A 239 -8.18 14.68 -7.05
CA LEU A 239 -7.03 13.90 -7.55
C LEU A 239 -5.96 14.77 -8.25
N ALA A 240 -6.21 16.08 -8.39
CA ALA A 240 -5.32 17.06 -9.01
C ALA A 240 -4.57 17.89 -7.97
#